data_41f3201748a7e45d436d95ba90ac2354
#
_entry.id   41f3201748a7e45d436d95ba90ac2354
#
_cell.length_a   1.000
_cell.length_b   1.000
_cell.length_c   1.000
_cell.angle_alpha   90.00
_cell.angle_beta   90.00
_cell.angle_gamma   90.00
#
_symmetry.space_group_name_H-M   'P 1'
#
loop_
_entity.id
_entity.type
_entity.pdbx_description
1 polymer ?
#
loop_
_entity_poly.entity_id
_entity_poly.type
_entity_poly.pdbx_seq_one_letter_code
_entity_poly.pdbx_strand_id
1 'polypeptide(L)'
;MSTGERMRNALGLSPLAVIVLAALGVPRVIAHDLGPVPAVVNAVLVFVPIAVWIGYVLWRRVPNPFPALLAVGACYGLLLALTHQLLWNAAFADDPPRLGGNLEGRFSPGTEELVMRAFAMGSSVLTGVLLGAATGAVAWLLARITDRTR
;
A
#
# COMPACT_ATOMS: atom_id res chain seq x y z
N MET A 1 19.59 6.95 21.40
CA MET A 1 18.92 5.95 20.54
C MET A 1 18.32 6.67 19.36
N SER A 2 18.72 6.36 18.14
CA SER A 2 18.21 7.00 16.92
C SER A 2 16.75 6.59 16.65
N THR A 3 16.01 7.38 15.85
CA THR A 3 14.64 7.05 15.44
C THR A 3 14.57 5.67 14.74
N GLY A 4 15.58 5.35 13.93
CA GLY A 4 15.67 4.04 13.26
C GLY A 4 15.87 2.86 14.21
N GLU A 5 16.61 3.04 15.29
CA GLU A 5 16.78 2.01 16.34
C GLU A 5 15.49 1.79 17.11
N ARG A 6 14.77 2.86 17.47
CA ARG A 6 13.45 2.76 18.12
C ARG A 6 12.45 1.99 17.25
N MET A 7 12.40 2.32 15.97
CA MET A 7 11.50 1.66 15.01
C MET A 7 11.85 0.18 14.83
N ARG A 8 13.15 -0.16 14.70
CA ARG A 8 13.62 -1.54 14.62
C ARG A 8 13.27 -2.34 15.87
N ASN A 9 13.41 -1.74 17.06
CA ASN A 9 13.10 -2.40 18.32
C ASN A 9 11.57 -2.62 18.48
N ALA A 10 10.75 -1.67 18.01
CA ALA A 10 9.28 -1.76 18.10
C ALA A 10 8.68 -2.72 17.06
N LEU A 11 9.17 -2.68 15.82
CA LEU A 11 8.59 -3.42 14.68
C LEU A 11 9.32 -4.73 14.35
N GLY A 12 10.56 -4.91 14.84
CA GLY A 12 11.43 -6.01 14.41
C GLY A 12 11.96 -5.86 12.97
N LEU A 13 11.70 -4.72 12.31
CA LEU A 13 12.14 -4.38 10.96
C LEU A 13 12.90 -3.06 10.95
N SER A 14 13.94 -2.96 10.11
CA SER A 14 14.58 -1.68 9.86
C SER A 14 13.69 -0.77 8.99
N PRO A 15 13.81 0.57 9.09
CA PRO A 15 13.10 1.50 8.22
C PRO A 15 13.31 1.19 6.72
N LEU A 16 14.54 0.85 6.35
CA LEU A 16 14.87 0.47 4.97
C LEU A 16 14.10 -0.79 4.52
N ALA A 17 14.00 -1.81 5.39
CA ALA A 17 13.23 -3.01 5.08
C ALA A 17 11.74 -2.71 4.86
N VAL A 18 11.16 -1.82 5.69
CA VAL A 18 9.76 -1.38 5.52
C VAL A 18 9.57 -0.70 4.16
N ILE A 19 10.45 0.22 3.78
CA ILE A 19 10.37 0.95 2.50
C ILE A 19 10.55 0.00 1.31
N VAL A 20 11.54 -0.89 1.36
CA VAL A 20 11.81 -1.85 0.28
C VAL A 20 10.65 -2.81 0.08
N LEU A 21 10.10 -3.36 1.16
CA LEU A 21 8.92 -4.23 1.09
C LEU A 21 7.71 -3.47 0.52
N ALA A 22 7.44 -2.27 1.01
CA ALA A 22 6.35 -1.43 0.50
C ALA A 22 6.49 -1.11 -0.99
N ALA A 23 7.71 -0.82 -1.45
CA ALA A 23 8.00 -0.50 -2.84
C ALA A 23 7.71 -1.65 -3.83
N LEU A 24 7.67 -2.91 -3.37
CA LEU A 24 7.30 -4.05 -4.20
C LEU A 24 5.87 -3.96 -4.76
N GLY A 25 4.98 -3.21 -4.12
CA GLY A 25 3.63 -2.99 -4.61
C GLY A 25 3.51 -1.87 -5.67
N VAL A 26 4.52 -1.00 -5.80
CA VAL A 26 4.48 0.16 -6.71
C VAL A 26 4.34 -0.22 -8.20
N PRO A 27 5.00 -1.27 -8.71
CA PRO A 27 4.85 -1.66 -10.12
C PRO A 27 3.40 -1.92 -10.55
N ARG A 28 2.57 -2.45 -9.65
CA ARG A 28 1.13 -2.65 -9.94
C ARG A 28 0.42 -1.32 -10.18
N VAL A 29 0.72 -0.32 -9.36
CA VAL A 29 0.10 1.01 -9.45
C VAL A 29 0.46 1.66 -10.77
N ILE A 30 1.75 1.66 -11.10
CA ILE A 30 2.24 2.22 -12.37
C ILE A 30 1.59 1.52 -13.57
N ALA A 31 1.54 0.19 -13.56
CA ALA A 31 0.93 -0.58 -14.64
C ALA A 31 -0.56 -0.27 -14.80
N HIS A 32 -1.29 -0.15 -13.69
CA HIS A 32 -2.73 0.15 -13.68
C HIS A 32 -3.03 1.58 -14.18
N ASP A 33 -2.23 2.56 -13.78
CA ASP A 33 -2.46 3.98 -14.13
C ASP A 33 -2.06 4.29 -15.58
N LEU A 34 -1.15 3.51 -16.16
CA LEU A 34 -0.70 3.70 -17.54
C LEU A 34 -1.53 2.95 -18.59
N GLY A 35 -2.47 2.07 -18.18
CA GLY A 35 -3.34 1.40 -19.13
C GLY A 35 -3.90 0.06 -18.64
N PRO A 36 -4.60 -0.67 -19.52
CA PRO A 36 -5.21 -1.94 -19.18
C PRO A 36 -4.15 -3.02 -18.91
N VAL A 37 -4.26 -3.67 -17.75
CA VAL A 37 -3.34 -4.74 -17.34
C VAL A 37 -4.02 -6.10 -17.53
N PRO A 38 -3.41 -7.07 -18.25
CA PRO A 38 -3.93 -8.43 -18.34
C PRO A 38 -4.17 -9.05 -16.96
N ALA A 39 -5.25 -9.81 -16.80
CA ALA A 39 -5.68 -10.35 -15.51
C ALA A 39 -4.58 -11.15 -14.79
N VAL A 40 -3.82 -11.97 -15.53
CA VAL A 40 -2.72 -12.77 -14.96
C VAL A 40 -1.60 -11.86 -14.44
N VAL A 41 -1.22 -10.85 -15.21
CA VAL A 41 -0.17 -9.89 -14.81
C VAL A 41 -0.62 -9.11 -13.58
N ASN A 42 -1.86 -8.63 -13.55
CA ASN A 42 -2.43 -7.96 -12.39
C ASN A 42 -2.43 -8.88 -11.15
N ALA A 43 -2.80 -10.15 -11.29
CA ALA A 43 -2.76 -11.10 -10.19
C ALA A 43 -1.34 -11.28 -9.64
N VAL A 44 -0.33 -11.43 -10.51
CA VAL A 44 1.08 -11.55 -10.10
C VAL A 44 1.52 -10.27 -9.35
N LEU A 45 1.22 -9.09 -9.89
CA LEU A 45 1.60 -7.81 -9.29
C LEU A 45 0.90 -7.54 -7.94
N VAL A 46 -0.25 -8.17 -7.67
CA VAL A 46 -0.96 -8.09 -6.38
C VAL A 46 -0.42 -9.12 -5.40
N PHE A 47 -0.38 -10.39 -5.79
CA PHE A 47 -0.14 -11.48 -4.84
C PHE A 47 1.33 -11.72 -4.53
N VAL A 48 2.25 -11.44 -5.47
CA VAL A 48 3.69 -11.62 -5.20
C VAL A 48 4.20 -10.69 -4.09
N PRO A 49 3.92 -9.37 -4.08
CA PRO A 49 4.29 -8.51 -2.96
C PRO A 49 3.73 -9.00 -1.62
N ILE A 50 2.46 -9.40 -1.58
CA ILE A 50 1.79 -9.93 -0.37
C ILE A 50 2.51 -11.18 0.14
N ALA A 51 2.80 -12.13 -0.74
CA ALA A 51 3.49 -13.36 -0.39
C ALA A 51 4.92 -13.07 0.13
N VAL A 52 5.63 -12.13 -0.51
CA VAL A 52 6.96 -11.69 -0.06
C VAL A 52 6.88 -11.02 1.31
N TRP A 53 5.91 -10.15 1.58
CA TRP A 53 5.74 -9.50 2.89
C TRP A 53 5.55 -10.52 3.99
N ILE A 54 4.59 -11.45 3.82
CA ILE A 54 4.31 -12.50 4.80
C ILE A 54 5.52 -13.43 4.94
N GLY A 55 6.07 -13.91 3.82
CA GLY A 55 7.23 -14.79 3.81
C GLY A 55 8.45 -14.18 4.50
N TYR A 56 8.72 -12.91 4.25
CA TYR A 56 9.86 -12.20 4.84
C TYR A 56 9.74 -12.09 6.36
N VAL A 57 8.60 -11.67 6.91
CA VAL A 57 8.44 -11.52 8.36
C VAL A 57 8.47 -12.87 9.08
N LEU A 58 7.94 -13.93 8.47
CA LEU A 58 8.00 -15.28 9.02
C LEU A 58 9.43 -15.84 8.96
N TRP A 59 10.12 -15.69 7.84
CA TRP A 59 11.51 -16.12 7.67
C TRP A 59 12.45 -15.42 8.65
N ARG A 60 12.28 -14.10 8.83
CA ARG A 60 13.05 -13.29 9.77
C ARG A 60 12.62 -13.50 11.23
N ARG A 61 11.58 -14.30 11.48
CA ARG A 61 11.00 -14.53 12.81
C ARG A 61 10.73 -13.22 13.56
N VAL A 62 10.10 -12.27 12.86
CA VAL A 62 9.75 -10.98 13.44
C VAL A 62 8.85 -11.21 14.65
N PRO A 63 9.18 -10.69 15.86
CA PRO A 63 8.44 -11.00 17.09
C PRO A 63 6.96 -10.62 17.03
N ASN A 64 6.65 -9.52 16.37
CA ASN A 64 5.29 -9.01 16.19
C ASN A 64 5.00 -8.76 14.70
N PRO A 65 4.58 -9.79 13.94
CA PRO A 65 4.31 -9.67 12.50
C PRO A 65 3.21 -8.66 12.16
N PHE A 66 2.20 -8.53 13.00
CA PHE A 66 1.05 -7.66 12.75
C PHE A 66 1.46 -6.17 12.64
N PRO A 67 2.05 -5.51 13.67
CA PRO A 67 2.46 -4.12 13.55
C PRO A 67 3.57 -3.92 12.50
N ALA A 68 4.41 -4.92 12.25
CA ALA A 68 5.43 -4.86 11.23
C ALA A 68 4.81 -4.73 9.83
N LEU A 69 3.85 -5.58 9.48
CA LEU A 69 3.17 -5.52 8.17
C LEU A 69 2.16 -4.38 8.09
N LEU A 70 1.57 -3.94 9.21
CA LEU A 70 0.78 -2.72 9.23
C LEU A 70 1.63 -1.51 8.84
N ALA A 71 2.88 -1.41 9.33
CA ALA A 71 3.81 -0.35 8.96
C ALA A 71 4.21 -0.44 7.47
N VAL A 72 4.45 -1.66 6.95
CA VAL A 72 4.71 -1.88 5.52
C VAL A 72 3.52 -1.44 4.68
N GLY A 73 2.30 -1.82 5.07
CA GLY A 73 1.08 -1.43 4.37
C GLY A 73 0.83 0.07 4.41
N ALA A 74 1.04 0.73 5.56
CA ALA A 74 0.93 2.20 5.67
C ALA A 74 1.95 2.91 4.76
N CYS A 75 3.21 2.44 4.74
CA CYS A 75 4.24 2.95 3.84
C CYS A 75 3.85 2.72 2.37
N TYR A 76 3.33 1.53 2.03
CA TYR A 76 2.81 1.25 0.69
C TYR A 76 1.66 2.19 0.32
N GLY A 77 0.71 2.45 1.22
CA GLY A 77 -0.38 3.39 0.99
C GLY A 77 0.10 4.81 0.67
N LEU A 78 1.17 5.27 1.33
CA LEU A 78 1.82 6.54 1.02
C LEU A 78 2.50 6.51 -0.37
N LEU A 79 3.22 5.44 -0.70
CA LEU A 79 3.82 5.27 -2.03
C LEU A 79 2.75 5.19 -3.12
N LEU A 80 1.65 4.49 -2.87
CA LEU A 80 0.48 4.43 -3.74
C LEU A 80 -0.10 5.83 -3.99
N ALA A 81 -0.33 6.60 -2.92
CA ALA A 81 -0.82 7.96 -3.01
C ALA A 81 0.11 8.86 -3.85
N LEU A 82 1.43 8.81 -3.57
CA LEU A 82 2.42 9.59 -4.32
C LEU A 82 2.46 9.19 -5.79
N THR A 83 2.43 7.89 -6.10
CA THR A 83 2.46 7.39 -7.48
C THR A 83 1.23 7.86 -8.25
N HIS A 84 0.03 7.77 -7.68
CA HIS A 84 -1.18 8.30 -8.31
C HIS A 84 -1.11 9.81 -8.55
N GLN A 85 -0.52 10.59 -7.63
CA GLN A 85 -0.36 12.04 -7.86
C GLN A 85 0.61 12.34 -8.99
N LEU A 86 1.73 11.61 -9.06
CA LEU A 86 2.72 11.78 -10.13
C LEU A 86 2.18 11.38 -11.51
N LEU A 87 1.38 10.33 -11.57
CA LEU A 87 0.80 9.81 -12.80
C LEU A 87 -0.57 10.40 -13.13
N TRP A 88 -1.12 11.30 -12.30
CA TRP A 88 -2.47 11.84 -12.44
C TRP A 88 -2.80 12.32 -13.85
N ASN A 89 -1.94 13.16 -14.42
CA ASN A 89 -2.17 13.72 -15.74
C ASN A 89 -2.03 12.68 -16.87
N ALA A 90 -1.24 11.63 -16.67
CA ALA A 90 -1.11 10.54 -17.63
C ALA A 90 -2.30 9.56 -17.55
N ALA A 91 -2.73 9.27 -16.32
CA ALA A 91 -3.85 8.35 -16.07
C ALA A 91 -5.20 8.91 -16.51
N PHE A 92 -5.38 10.24 -16.44
CA PHE A 92 -6.65 10.93 -16.68
C PHE A 92 -6.56 11.98 -17.81
N ALA A 93 -5.65 11.80 -18.77
CA ALA A 93 -5.45 12.74 -19.87
C ALA A 93 -6.74 12.93 -20.70
N ASP A 94 -7.44 11.84 -20.99
CA ASP A 94 -8.60 11.84 -21.89
C ASP A 94 -9.94 11.92 -21.14
N ASP A 95 -9.99 11.48 -19.88
CA ASP A 95 -11.23 11.45 -19.09
C ASP A 95 -10.94 11.77 -17.61
N PRO A 96 -10.80 13.05 -17.25
CA PRO A 96 -10.55 13.46 -15.87
C PRO A 96 -11.74 13.10 -14.96
N PRO A 97 -11.48 12.54 -13.77
CA PRO A 97 -12.53 12.14 -12.86
C PRO A 97 -13.31 13.36 -12.36
N ARG A 98 -14.63 13.23 -12.29
CA ARG A 98 -15.57 14.28 -11.91
C ARG A 98 -16.35 13.91 -10.66
N LEU A 99 -16.75 14.95 -9.92
CA LEU A 99 -17.69 14.78 -8.81
C LEU A 99 -19.10 14.53 -9.39
N GLY A 100 -19.77 13.53 -8.83
CA GLY A 100 -21.14 13.19 -9.26
C GLY A 100 -22.18 13.43 -8.16
N GLY A 101 -23.43 13.11 -8.46
CA GLY A 101 -24.56 13.21 -7.55
C GLY A 101 -24.81 14.66 -7.12
N ASN A 102 -24.97 14.90 -5.79
CA ASN A 102 -25.27 16.21 -5.24
C ASN A 102 -24.15 17.25 -5.38
N LEU A 103 -22.95 16.83 -5.80
CA LEU A 103 -21.78 17.67 -5.95
C LEU A 103 -21.48 18.04 -7.41
N GLU A 104 -22.22 17.44 -8.35
CA GLU A 104 -22.03 17.69 -9.78
C GLU A 104 -22.24 19.17 -10.14
N GLY A 105 -21.25 19.77 -10.80
CA GLY A 105 -21.28 21.16 -11.21
C GLY A 105 -21.27 22.19 -10.09
N ARG A 106 -21.04 21.81 -8.84
CA ARG A 106 -21.02 22.72 -7.69
C ARG A 106 -19.70 23.48 -7.52
N PHE A 107 -18.63 22.98 -8.11
CA PHE A 107 -17.29 23.53 -7.95
C PHE A 107 -16.71 23.98 -9.29
N SER A 108 -15.74 24.90 -9.23
CA SER A 108 -14.92 25.21 -10.39
C SER A 108 -14.06 23.99 -10.78
N PRO A 109 -13.66 23.83 -12.05
CA PRO A 109 -12.86 22.69 -12.49
C PRO A 109 -11.60 22.45 -11.65
N GLY A 110 -10.87 23.52 -11.28
CA GLY A 110 -9.68 23.38 -10.44
C GLY A 110 -9.97 22.95 -8.99
N THR A 111 -11.11 23.37 -8.43
CA THR A 111 -11.53 22.93 -7.10
C THR A 111 -11.96 21.46 -7.13
N GLU A 112 -12.69 21.07 -8.18
CA GLU A 112 -13.11 19.69 -8.40
C GLU A 112 -11.91 18.76 -8.51
N GLU A 113 -10.90 19.10 -9.31
CA GLU A 113 -9.66 18.36 -9.43
C GLU A 113 -8.95 18.20 -8.07
N LEU A 114 -8.84 19.29 -7.29
CA LEU A 114 -8.21 19.26 -5.98
C LEU A 114 -8.93 18.27 -5.02
N VAL A 115 -10.26 18.32 -5.01
CA VAL A 115 -11.08 17.40 -4.19
C VAL A 115 -10.86 15.95 -4.61
N MET A 116 -10.86 15.68 -5.92
CA MET A 116 -10.63 14.32 -6.45
C MET A 116 -9.23 13.81 -6.12
N ARG A 117 -8.20 14.64 -6.23
CA ARG A 117 -6.82 14.32 -5.84
C ARG A 117 -6.71 14.03 -4.34
N ALA A 118 -7.34 14.84 -3.49
CA ALA A 118 -7.36 14.63 -2.04
C ALA A 118 -8.05 13.32 -1.67
N PHE A 119 -9.19 13.02 -2.31
CA PHE A 119 -9.89 11.75 -2.13
C PHE A 119 -9.04 10.54 -2.56
N ALA A 120 -8.38 10.63 -3.72
CA ALA A 120 -7.47 9.59 -4.19
C ALA A 120 -6.30 9.34 -3.22
N MET A 121 -5.73 10.40 -2.64
CA MET A 121 -4.69 10.27 -1.61
C MET A 121 -5.21 9.56 -0.36
N GLY A 122 -6.35 9.98 0.16
CA GLY A 122 -6.96 9.39 1.35
C GLY A 122 -7.30 7.92 1.15
N SER A 123 -7.94 7.57 0.02
CA SER A 123 -8.29 6.20 -0.32
C SER A 123 -7.06 5.31 -0.53
N SER A 124 -5.98 5.83 -1.11
CA SER A 124 -4.72 5.10 -1.29
C SER A 124 -4.08 4.74 0.06
N VAL A 125 -4.00 5.70 0.98
CA VAL A 125 -3.48 5.46 2.33
C VAL A 125 -4.34 4.43 3.07
N LEU A 126 -5.66 4.57 3.01
CA LEU A 126 -6.60 3.62 3.62
C LEU A 126 -6.42 2.22 3.05
N THR A 127 -6.31 2.09 1.72
CA THR A 127 -6.06 0.80 1.05
C THR A 127 -4.77 0.15 1.56
N GLY A 128 -3.69 0.91 1.65
CA GLY A 128 -2.43 0.40 2.16
C GLY A 128 -2.51 -0.06 3.62
N VAL A 129 -3.16 0.71 4.49
CA VAL A 129 -3.38 0.36 5.90
C VAL A 129 -4.22 -0.92 6.03
N LEU A 130 -5.32 -1.03 5.29
CA LEU A 130 -6.19 -2.22 5.30
C LEU A 130 -5.45 -3.46 4.80
N LEU A 131 -4.65 -3.33 3.73
CA LEU A 131 -3.83 -4.41 3.21
C LEU A 131 -2.76 -4.85 4.23
N GLY A 132 -2.09 -3.88 4.86
CA GLY A 132 -1.12 -4.14 5.92
C GLY A 132 -1.75 -4.82 7.14
N ALA A 133 -2.96 -4.42 7.55
CA ALA A 133 -3.69 -5.06 8.63
C ALA A 133 -4.08 -6.50 8.28
N ALA A 134 -4.60 -6.74 7.08
CA ALA A 134 -5.00 -8.08 6.63
C ALA A 134 -3.79 -9.04 6.54
N THR A 135 -2.72 -8.61 5.88
CA THR A 135 -1.49 -9.42 5.75
C THR A 135 -0.80 -9.62 7.09
N GLY A 136 -0.82 -8.61 7.96
CA GLY A 136 -0.32 -8.68 9.32
C GLY A 136 -1.08 -9.68 10.18
N ALA A 137 -2.41 -9.72 10.09
CA ALA A 137 -3.24 -10.70 10.78
C ALA A 137 -2.94 -12.13 10.30
N VAL A 138 -2.82 -12.33 8.98
CA VAL A 138 -2.45 -13.64 8.40
C VAL A 138 -1.07 -14.08 8.88
N ALA A 139 -0.06 -13.22 8.81
CA ALA A 139 1.30 -13.54 9.26
C ALA A 139 1.35 -13.86 10.76
N TRP A 140 0.61 -13.12 11.58
CA TRP A 140 0.51 -13.37 13.02
C TRP A 140 -0.13 -14.75 13.33
N LEU A 141 -1.20 -15.12 12.62
CA LEU A 141 -1.84 -16.43 12.75
C LEU A 141 -0.88 -17.56 12.37
N LEU A 142 -0.20 -17.41 11.21
CA LEU A 142 0.77 -18.39 10.73
C LEU A 142 1.95 -18.56 11.71
N ALA A 143 2.48 -17.46 12.25
CA ALA A 143 3.54 -17.51 13.27
C ALA A 143 3.10 -18.31 14.49
N ARG A 144 1.88 -18.07 15.02
CA ARG A 144 1.34 -18.82 16.18
C ARG A 144 1.17 -20.33 15.93
N ILE A 145 0.74 -20.69 14.73
CA ILE A 145 0.57 -22.10 14.37
C ILE A 145 1.94 -22.77 14.30
N THR A 146 2.92 -22.11 13.67
CA THR A 146 4.26 -22.65 13.50
C THR A 146 5.03 -22.79 14.81
N ASP A 147 4.83 -21.88 15.76
CA ASP A 147 5.45 -21.94 17.09
C ASP A 147 4.85 -23.03 17.98
N ARG A 148 3.56 -23.39 17.80
CA ARG A 148 2.89 -24.47 18.54
C ARG A 148 3.30 -25.87 18.09
N THR A 149 3.88 -25.98 16.90
CA THR A 149 4.28 -27.27 16.33
C THR A 149 5.75 -27.63 16.60
N ARG A 150 6.46 -26.78 17.35
CA ARG A 150 7.84 -27.00 17.83
C ARG A 150 7.89 -27.24 19.32
#